data_fcf5cc3a94598465beedfcd8ee2e4c2b
#
_entry.id   fcf5cc3a94598465beedfcd8ee2e4c2b
#
_cell.length_a   1.000
_cell.length_b   1.000
_cell.length_c   1.000
_cell.angle_alpha   90.00
_cell.angle_beta   90.00
_cell.angle_gamma   90.00
#
_symmetry.space_group_name_H-M   'P 1'
#
loop_
_entity.id
_entity.type
_entity.pdbx_description
1 polymer ?
#
loop_
_entity_poly.entity_id
_entity_poly.type
_entity_poly.pdbx_seq_one_letter_code
_entity_poly.pdbx_strand_id
1 'polypeptide(L)'
;MNPSPIPTEPKILTTTVGSYPVPDWLSALPSEQAVIDATRVIFDTQRQSGIDLPTDGELYRFDVNHPDTNGMIEYFVGPMGGCDSSIGRSDTEAFRAKQEMGFRSKPAAVVRGSLHGGGLNLIEDCVRAGGVAGGAFKF
;
A
#
# COMPACT_ATOMS: atom_id res chain seq x y z
N MET A 1 5.94 -27.34 -0.28
CA MET A 1 7.26 -27.07 -0.88
C MET A 1 8.19 -26.61 0.22
N ASN A 2 9.36 -27.23 0.38
CA ASN A 2 10.34 -26.77 1.35
C ASN A 2 10.91 -25.41 0.86
N PRO A 3 11.11 -24.44 1.75
CA PRO A 3 11.77 -23.20 1.37
C PRO A 3 13.18 -23.54 0.88
N SER A 4 13.59 -22.94 -0.23
CA SER A 4 14.96 -23.08 -0.71
C SER A 4 15.94 -22.62 0.38
N PRO A 5 17.03 -23.33 0.63
CA PRO A 5 18.00 -22.93 1.63
C PRO A 5 18.58 -21.55 1.28
N ILE A 6 18.76 -20.72 2.29
CA ILE A 6 19.45 -19.43 2.15
C ILE A 6 20.88 -19.74 1.62
N PRO A 7 21.34 -19.04 0.57
CA PRO A 7 22.69 -19.25 0.04
C PRO A 7 23.73 -19.13 1.15
N THR A 8 24.64 -20.11 1.25
CA THR A 8 25.68 -20.15 2.27
C THR A 8 26.89 -19.26 1.96
N GLU A 9 26.95 -18.67 0.76
CA GLU A 9 28.00 -17.75 0.37
C GLU A 9 27.51 -16.29 0.44
N PRO A 10 28.38 -15.33 0.78
CA PRO A 10 28.03 -13.92 0.84
C PRO A 10 27.66 -13.43 -0.58
N LYS A 11 26.38 -13.30 -0.84
CA LYS A 11 25.83 -12.80 -2.08
C LYS A 11 25.16 -11.43 -1.82
N ILE A 12 25.40 -10.48 -2.69
CA ILE A 12 24.62 -9.23 -2.68
C ILE A 12 23.20 -9.57 -3.17
N LEU A 13 22.23 -9.47 -2.28
CA LEU A 13 20.83 -9.72 -2.61
C LEU A 13 20.22 -8.51 -3.31
N THR A 14 19.47 -8.78 -4.37
CA THR A 14 18.69 -7.76 -5.08
C THR A 14 17.29 -7.64 -4.48
N THR A 15 16.79 -6.41 -4.40
CA THR A 15 15.40 -6.12 -3.95
C THR A 15 14.87 -4.89 -4.67
N THR A 16 13.57 -4.68 -4.63
CA THR A 16 12.92 -3.46 -5.11
C THR A 16 12.58 -2.52 -3.96
N VAL A 17 12.33 -1.24 -4.27
CA VAL A 17 11.92 -0.20 -3.32
C VAL A 17 10.77 0.58 -3.92
N GLY A 18 9.77 0.88 -3.07
CA GLY A 18 8.63 1.69 -3.41
C GLY A 18 7.41 0.89 -3.91
N SER A 19 6.32 1.60 -4.05
CA SER A 19 5.04 1.02 -4.47
C SER A 19 5.11 0.52 -5.91
N TYR A 20 4.60 -0.66 -6.15
CA TYR A 20 4.37 -1.17 -7.50
C TYR A 20 3.16 -0.45 -8.11
N PRO A 21 3.17 -0.14 -9.42
CA PRO A 21 2.00 0.44 -10.08
C PRO A 21 0.76 -0.41 -9.85
N VAL A 22 -0.34 0.22 -9.49
CA VAL A 22 -1.63 -0.48 -9.33
C VAL A 22 -2.06 -1.00 -10.70
N PRO A 23 -2.30 -2.32 -10.85
CA PRO A 23 -2.77 -2.87 -12.12
C PRO A 23 -4.13 -2.28 -12.53
N ASP A 24 -4.32 -1.97 -13.81
CA ASP A 24 -5.56 -1.39 -14.34
C ASP A 24 -6.80 -2.24 -14.00
N TRP A 25 -6.65 -3.57 -14.05
CA TRP A 25 -7.74 -4.49 -13.72
C TRP A 25 -8.11 -4.44 -12.22
N LEU A 26 -7.15 -4.15 -11.33
CA LEU A 26 -7.44 -3.97 -9.90
C LEU A 26 -8.24 -2.69 -9.66
N SER A 27 -7.90 -1.60 -10.36
CA SER A 27 -8.66 -0.34 -10.29
C SER A 27 -10.06 -0.48 -10.92
N ALA A 28 -10.19 -1.28 -11.97
CA ALA A 28 -11.47 -1.49 -12.66
C ALA A 28 -12.44 -2.40 -11.89
N LEU A 29 -11.92 -3.39 -11.17
CA LEU A 29 -12.72 -4.38 -10.42
C LEU A 29 -12.15 -4.55 -8.99
N PRO A 30 -12.19 -3.49 -8.16
CA PRO A 30 -11.58 -3.51 -6.84
C PRO A 30 -12.29 -4.49 -5.90
N SER A 31 -11.51 -5.34 -5.24
CA SER A 31 -11.96 -6.22 -4.16
C SER A 31 -10.76 -6.68 -3.33
N GLU A 32 -11.00 -7.13 -2.11
CA GLU A 32 -9.96 -7.71 -1.25
C GLU A 32 -9.24 -8.88 -1.93
N GLN A 33 -10.00 -9.75 -2.61
CA GLN A 33 -9.41 -10.87 -3.34
C GLN A 33 -8.55 -10.38 -4.52
N ALA A 34 -8.96 -9.33 -5.22
CA ALA A 34 -8.19 -8.76 -6.30
C ALA A 34 -6.86 -8.15 -5.81
N VAL A 35 -6.82 -7.54 -4.62
CA VAL A 35 -5.57 -7.09 -3.98
C VAL A 35 -4.64 -8.27 -3.69
N ILE A 36 -5.16 -9.37 -3.13
CA ILE A 36 -4.40 -10.58 -2.85
C ILE A 36 -3.80 -11.16 -4.14
N ASP A 37 -4.60 -11.24 -5.20
CA ASP A 37 -4.17 -11.78 -6.50
C ASP A 37 -3.14 -10.87 -7.16
N ALA A 38 -3.32 -9.55 -7.10
CA ALA A 38 -2.34 -8.58 -7.58
C ALA A 38 -1.01 -8.69 -6.82
N THR A 39 -1.04 -8.84 -5.50
CA THR A 39 0.15 -9.04 -4.67
C THR A 39 0.91 -10.30 -5.09
N ARG A 40 0.19 -11.40 -5.36
CA ARG A 40 0.79 -12.65 -5.89
C ARG A 40 1.47 -12.42 -7.23
N VAL A 41 0.80 -11.74 -8.17
CA VAL A 41 1.36 -11.41 -9.49
C VAL A 41 2.63 -10.57 -9.35
N ILE A 42 2.66 -9.60 -8.43
CA ILE A 42 3.83 -8.77 -8.18
C ILE A 42 5.01 -9.59 -7.66
N PHE A 43 4.79 -10.49 -6.71
CA PHE A 43 5.83 -11.40 -6.24
C PHE A 43 6.38 -12.28 -7.37
N ASP A 44 5.50 -12.86 -8.17
CA ASP A 44 5.90 -13.72 -9.28
C ASP A 44 6.68 -12.95 -10.36
N THR A 45 6.23 -11.74 -10.70
CA THR A 45 6.91 -10.87 -11.67
C THR A 45 8.34 -10.54 -11.22
N GLN A 46 8.52 -10.15 -9.95
CA GLN A 46 9.82 -9.84 -9.39
C GLN A 46 10.75 -11.06 -9.39
N ARG A 47 10.25 -12.24 -8.99
CA ARG A 47 11.05 -13.48 -9.02
C ARG A 47 11.43 -13.88 -10.43
N GLN A 48 10.51 -13.81 -11.39
CA GLN A 48 10.79 -14.09 -12.80
C GLN A 48 11.82 -13.11 -13.37
N SER A 49 11.88 -11.89 -12.84
CA SER A 49 12.89 -10.89 -13.19
C SER A 49 14.24 -11.09 -12.46
N GLY A 50 14.38 -12.12 -11.64
CA GLY A 50 15.62 -12.44 -10.93
C GLY A 50 15.85 -11.64 -9.64
N ILE A 51 14.82 -11.02 -9.07
CA ILE A 51 14.89 -10.36 -7.76
C ILE A 51 14.98 -11.41 -6.66
N ASP A 52 16.03 -11.34 -5.84
CA ASP A 52 16.29 -12.31 -4.78
C ASP A 52 15.34 -12.15 -3.58
N LEU A 53 15.05 -10.92 -3.20
CA LEU A 53 14.16 -10.57 -2.10
C LEU A 53 13.05 -9.64 -2.59
N PRO A 54 11.97 -10.20 -3.14
CA PRO A 54 10.87 -9.40 -3.66
C PRO A 54 10.09 -8.67 -2.56
N THR A 55 9.37 -7.61 -2.93
CA THR A 55 8.41 -6.90 -2.05
C THR A 55 6.98 -7.24 -2.44
N ASP A 56 6.05 -6.98 -1.54
CA ASP A 56 4.61 -7.11 -1.81
C ASP A 56 4.08 -6.00 -2.75
N GLY A 57 4.93 -5.06 -3.15
CA GLY A 57 4.58 -3.92 -3.98
C GLY A 57 3.76 -2.85 -3.27
N GLU A 58 3.61 -2.96 -1.95
CA GLU A 58 2.85 -2.01 -1.11
C GLU A 58 1.36 -1.88 -1.52
N LEU A 59 0.81 -2.90 -2.17
CA LEU A 59 -0.60 -2.91 -2.59
C LEU A 59 -1.60 -2.96 -1.44
N TYR A 60 -1.18 -3.29 -0.23
CA TYR A 60 -2.02 -3.17 0.97
C TYR A 60 -2.51 -1.73 1.21
N ARG A 61 -1.84 -0.73 0.63
CA ARG A 61 -2.26 0.68 0.66
C ARG A 61 -3.38 1.00 -0.33
N PHE A 62 -3.74 0.08 -1.22
CA PHE A 62 -4.83 0.28 -2.17
C PHE A 62 -6.17 0.16 -1.46
N ASP A 63 -6.97 1.22 -1.53
CA ASP A 63 -8.31 1.23 -0.96
C ASP A 63 -9.33 0.78 -2.02
N VAL A 64 -9.90 -0.40 -1.82
CA VAL A 64 -10.91 -0.99 -2.73
C VAL A 64 -12.19 -0.14 -2.82
N ASN A 65 -12.47 0.69 -1.82
CA ASN A 65 -13.62 1.59 -1.80
C ASN A 65 -13.34 2.93 -2.48
N HIS A 66 -12.07 3.29 -2.64
CA HIS A 66 -11.64 4.56 -3.24
C HIS A 66 -10.48 4.32 -4.23
N PRO A 67 -10.73 3.56 -5.32
CA PRO A 67 -9.66 3.13 -6.24
C PRO A 67 -8.99 4.28 -6.99
N ASP A 68 -9.60 5.48 -7.01
CA ASP A 68 -9.05 6.67 -7.68
C ASP A 68 -8.03 7.42 -6.81
N THR A 69 -7.83 7.02 -5.55
CA THR A 69 -6.93 7.73 -4.64
C THR A 69 -5.54 7.11 -4.63
N ASN A 70 -4.54 7.94 -4.35
CA ASN A 70 -3.23 7.44 -3.98
C ASN A 70 -3.29 6.96 -2.53
N GLY A 71 -3.46 5.66 -2.34
CA GLY A 71 -3.63 5.05 -1.03
C GLY A 71 -2.49 5.27 -0.04
N MET A 72 -1.28 5.66 -0.51
CA MET A 72 -0.13 5.81 0.38
C MET A 72 -0.35 6.83 1.51
N ILE A 73 -0.89 8.01 1.20
CA ILE A 73 -1.11 9.05 2.22
C ILE A 73 -2.33 8.68 3.08
N GLU A 74 -3.42 8.29 2.46
CA GLU A 74 -4.66 7.90 3.13
C GLU A 74 -4.42 6.73 4.11
N TYR A 75 -3.63 5.75 3.72
CA TYR A 75 -3.28 4.59 4.54
C TYR A 75 -2.62 4.99 5.88
N PHE A 76 -1.71 5.95 5.84
CA PHE A 76 -1.02 6.38 7.07
C PHE A 76 -1.80 7.44 7.86
N VAL A 77 -2.51 8.33 7.18
CA VAL A 77 -3.18 9.47 7.82
C VAL A 77 -4.58 9.08 8.31
N GLY A 78 -5.30 8.21 7.59
CA GLY A 78 -6.64 7.80 7.97
C GLY A 78 -6.76 7.19 9.36
N PRO A 79 -5.87 6.26 9.77
CA PRO A 79 -5.91 5.67 11.11
C PRO A 79 -5.40 6.56 12.24
N MET A 80 -4.81 7.72 11.95
CA MET A 80 -4.28 8.60 13.00
C MET A 80 -5.40 9.16 13.88
N GLY A 81 -5.21 9.10 15.20
CA GLY A 81 -6.14 9.71 16.14
C GLY A 81 -6.19 11.22 16.00
N GLY A 82 -7.37 11.81 16.06
CA GLY A 82 -7.58 13.24 15.82
C GLY A 82 -7.69 13.63 14.34
N CYS A 83 -7.48 12.70 13.42
CA CYS A 83 -7.73 12.86 11.99
C CYS A 83 -9.09 12.26 11.59
N ASP A 84 -9.74 12.89 10.63
CA ASP A 84 -10.98 12.40 10.00
C ASP A 84 -10.73 12.24 8.51
N SER A 85 -10.86 11.02 8.00
CA SER A 85 -10.76 10.69 6.58
C SER A 85 -12.09 10.83 5.83
N SER A 86 -13.19 11.08 6.54
CA SER A 86 -14.49 11.39 5.96
C SER A 86 -14.50 12.83 5.42
N ILE A 87 -14.09 13.01 4.17
CA ILE A 87 -13.91 14.32 3.55
C ILE A 87 -15.23 14.83 2.98
N GLY A 88 -15.78 15.87 3.59
CA GLY A 88 -16.97 16.55 3.13
C GLY A 88 -16.71 17.58 2.02
N ARG A 89 -17.79 18.13 1.49
CA ARG A 89 -17.72 19.17 0.44
C ARG A 89 -16.99 20.43 0.92
N SER A 90 -17.28 20.88 2.14
CA SER A 90 -16.63 22.05 2.75
C SER A 90 -15.12 21.86 2.93
N ASP A 91 -14.68 20.65 3.28
CA ASP A 91 -13.25 20.33 3.40
C ASP A 91 -12.54 20.40 2.06
N THR A 92 -13.20 19.86 1.01
CA THR A 92 -12.70 19.91 -0.36
C THR A 92 -12.61 21.35 -0.87
N GLU A 93 -13.62 22.18 -0.62
CA GLU A 93 -13.65 23.58 -1.01
C GLU A 93 -12.55 24.38 -0.28
N ALA A 94 -12.40 24.18 1.04
CA ALA A 94 -11.34 24.81 1.83
C ALA A 94 -9.93 24.40 1.37
N PHE A 95 -9.74 23.12 1.03
CA PHE A 95 -8.47 22.60 0.52
C PHE A 95 -8.10 23.25 -0.83
N ARG A 96 -9.07 23.32 -1.75
CA ARG A 96 -8.87 23.93 -3.08
C ARG A 96 -8.61 25.42 -3.00
N ALA A 97 -9.25 26.11 -2.06
CA ALA A 97 -9.06 27.55 -1.87
C ALA A 97 -7.62 27.92 -1.44
N LYS A 98 -6.89 27.01 -0.79
CA LYS A 98 -5.49 27.23 -0.40
C LYS A 98 -4.51 27.18 -1.57
N GLN A 99 -4.83 26.46 -2.65
CA GLN A 99 -4.01 26.30 -3.87
C GLN A 99 -2.55 25.85 -3.63
N GLU A 100 -2.28 25.23 -2.47
CA GLU A 100 -0.92 24.83 -2.08
C GLU A 100 -0.45 23.52 -2.73
N MET A 101 -1.39 22.72 -3.27
CA MET A 101 -1.10 21.42 -3.90
C MET A 101 -1.78 21.29 -5.25
N GLY A 102 -1.01 21.34 -6.32
CA GLY A 102 -1.52 21.18 -7.69
C GLY A 102 -1.87 19.76 -8.11
N PHE A 103 -1.39 18.74 -7.39
CA PHE A 103 -1.54 17.32 -7.75
C PHE A 103 -2.69 16.61 -7.01
N ARG A 104 -3.35 17.27 -6.07
CA ARG A 104 -4.50 16.71 -5.34
C ARG A 104 -5.70 17.65 -5.44
N SER A 105 -6.88 17.05 -5.56
CA SER A 105 -8.16 17.77 -5.62
C SER A 105 -8.91 17.80 -4.28
N LYS A 106 -8.49 16.95 -3.33
CA LYS A 106 -9.09 16.83 -1.98
C LYS A 106 -7.99 16.46 -0.96
N PRO A 107 -8.16 16.79 0.34
CA PRO A 107 -7.24 16.33 1.38
C PRO A 107 -7.34 14.83 1.60
N ALA A 108 -6.27 14.21 2.14
CA ALA A 108 -6.28 12.82 2.55
C ALA A 108 -7.05 12.62 3.88
N ALA A 109 -6.93 13.58 4.78
CA ALA A 109 -7.71 13.68 6.01
C ALA A 109 -7.73 15.13 6.49
N VAL A 110 -8.58 15.41 7.45
CA VAL A 110 -8.68 16.72 8.12
C VAL A 110 -8.46 16.53 9.62
N VAL A 111 -7.57 17.32 10.20
CA VAL A 111 -7.35 17.34 11.64
C VAL A 111 -8.55 17.98 12.33
N ARG A 112 -9.26 17.23 13.16
CA ARG A 112 -10.46 17.66 13.89
C ARG A 112 -10.18 17.87 15.40
N GLY A 113 -9.06 17.35 15.90
CA GLY A 113 -8.71 17.40 17.31
C GLY A 113 -7.23 17.22 17.55
N SER A 114 -6.84 16.99 18.79
CA SER A 114 -5.45 16.70 19.14
C SER A 114 -4.98 15.40 18.48
N LEU A 115 -3.83 15.43 17.83
CA LEU A 115 -3.23 14.24 17.22
C LEU A 115 -2.74 13.29 18.31
N HIS A 116 -3.01 12.00 18.12
CA HIS A 116 -2.56 10.94 19.03
C HIS A 116 -2.39 9.61 18.27
N GLY A 117 -1.90 8.57 18.94
CA GLY A 117 -1.74 7.23 18.36
C GLY A 117 -3.04 6.72 17.73
N GLY A 118 -2.90 6.05 16.60
CA GLY A 118 -3.99 5.52 15.80
C GLY A 118 -4.07 3.99 15.79
N GLY A 119 -4.88 3.45 14.88
CA GLY A 119 -5.18 2.01 14.75
C GLY A 119 -4.47 1.32 13.57
N LEU A 120 -3.38 1.88 13.03
CA LEU A 120 -2.66 1.24 11.92
C LEU A 120 -2.11 -0.13 12.33
N ASN A 121 -2.45 -1.18 11.58
CA ASN A 121 -2.06 -2.55 11.88
C ASN A 121 -1.26 -3.19 10.71
N LEU A 122 0.02 -2.86 10.64
CA LEU A 122 0.94 -3.41 9.63
C LEU A 122 1.11 -4.94 9.74
N ILE A 123 0.86 -5.53 10.90
CA ILE A 123 1.02 -6.97 11.11
C ILE A 123 0.02 -7.75 10.25
N GLU A 124 -1.23 -7.32 10.19
CA GLU A 124 -2.27 -7.96 9.36
C GLU A 124 -1.91 -7.91 7.88
N ASP A 125 -1.43 -6.76 7.40
CA ASP A 125 -1.02 -6.59 6.02
C ASP A 125 0.20 -7.44 5.68
N CYS A 126 1.18 -7.51 6.57
CA CYS A 126 2.34 -8.37 6.42
C CYS A 126 1.96 -9.86 6.39
N VAL A 127 1.04 -10.31 7.25
CA VAL A 127 0.53 -11.69 7.26
C VAL A 127 -0.20 -12.01 5.96
N ARG A 128 -1.02 -11.09 5.47
CA ARG A 128 -1.74 -11.24 4.19
C ARG A 128 -0.77 -11.40 3.02
N ALA A 129 0.25 -10.52 2.92
CA ALA A 129 1.29 -10.61 1.91
C ALA A 129 2.08 -11.94 2.03
N GLY A 130 2.44 -12.34 3.24
CA GLY A 130 3.13 -13.59 3.54
C GLY A 130 2.36 -14.83 3.09
N GLY A 131 1.03 -14.79 3.14
CA GLY A 131 0.15 -15.87 2.68
C GLY A 131 0.27 -16.18 1.18
N VAL A 132 0.75 -15.24 0.38
CA VAL A 132 0.92 -15.39 -1.08
C VAL A 132 2.36 -15.23 -1.56
N ALA A 133 3.28 -14.90 -0.66
CA ALA A 133 4.67 -14.63 -1.02
C ALA A 133 5.42 -15.86 -1.56
N GLY A 134 5.06 -17.08 -1.15
CA GLY A 134 5.71 -18.31 -1.62
C GLY A 134 7.18 -18.47 -1.20
N GLY A 135 7.70 -17.61 -0.32
CA GLY A 135 9.09 -17.63 0.17
C GLY A 135 9.44 -16.35 0.92
N ALA A 136 10.73 -16.12 1.16
CA ALA A 136 11.19 -14.88 1.80
C ALA A 136 10.84 -13.64 0.98
N PHE A 137 10.46 -12.58 1.65
CA PHE A 137 10.13 -11.29 1.05
C PHE A 137 10.46 -10.15 2.01
N LYS A 138 10.49 -8.94 1.49
CA LYS A 138 10.63 -7.70 2.25
C LYS A 138 9.26 -7.02 2.30
N PHE A 139 8.79 -6.68 3.50
CA PHE A 139 7.59 -5.89 3.76
C PHE A 139 7.95 -4.45 4.10
#